data_5e6b2083b85ee3729c4bc133ad79a417
#
_entry.id   5e6b2083b85ee3729c4bc133ad79a417
#
_cell.length_a   1.000
_cell.length_b   1.000
_cell.length_c   1.000
_cell.angle_alpha   90.00
_cell.angle_beta   90.00
_cell.angle_gamma   90.00
#
_symmetry.space_group_name_H-M   'P 1'
#
loop_
_entity.id
_entity.type
_entity.pdbx_description
1 polymer ?
#
loop_
_entity_poly.entity_id
_entity_poly.type
_entity_poly.pdbx_seq_one_letter_code
_entity_poly.pdbx_strand_id
1 'polypeptide(L)'
;MVDLSHLNPRQKEAAKYIDGPLLVLAGAGSGKTSVITRKIAYLIETCGIKAHHIAAVTFTNKASREMKERVSQLLQGGSGRGLTVSTFHNLGLNIIRSEYKVAGYKTGFSILDQDDAKNIIKDIMMRDHDQDDDALDMVQSAISNLKNDMLEPEQAINKAENPQEMMIAQCYSVYQRTLRAYNAVDFDDLIWVPTMLFKNHPEVLQRWQNKIRYLLVDEYQDTNTSQYELIKMLLGNRSGLTVVGDDDQSIYAWRGARPENLNLLKVDYPHLKLVKLEQNYRSTGLILNAANKVIDNNPHELIKKLWSDKGYGDPIKILKCKNDEIEAERVVTGIVERRLRTGGKYSDFAVLYRGNHQSRILEMKLQAYQVPYKLSGGQSFFGRSEIKDIMGYL
;
A
#
# COMPACT_ATOMS: atom_id res chain seq x y z
N MET A 1 -28.74 12.29 2.85
CA MET A 1 -28.07 12.61 1.56
C MET A 1 -26.66 13.09 1.90
N VAL A 2 -25.64 12.50 1.32
CA VAL A 2 -24.22 12.81 1.62
C VAL A 2 -23.91 14.26 1.24
N ASP A 3 -23.31 15.01 2.17
CA ASP A 3 -22.84 16.37 1.89
C ASP A 3 -21.56 16.33 1.04
N LEU A 4 -21.65 16.81 -0.19
CA LEU A 4 -20.55 16.97 -1.15
C LEU A 4 -20.21 18.45 -1.38
N SER A 5 -20.74 19.39 -0.59
CA SER A 5 -20.58 20.83 -0.81
C SER A 5 -19.12 21.27 -0.72
N HIS A 6 -18.34 20.62 0.17
CA HIS A 6 -16.93 20.91 0.41
C HIS A 6 -15.96 20.37 -0.67
N LEU A 7 -16.48 19.60 -1.63
CA LEU A 7 -15.65 19.10 -2.74
C LEU A 7 -15.60 20.13 -3.88
N ASN A 8 -14.45 20.26 -4.51
CA ASN A 8 -14.33 21.01 -5.75
C ASN A 8 -15.05 20.28 -6.91
N PRO A 9 -15.28 20.93 -8.08
CA PRO A 9 -16.02 20.33 -9.18
C PRO A 9 -15.47 18.97 -9.65
N ARG A 10 -14.15 18.81 -9.73
CA ARG A 10 -13.51 17.55 -10.15
C ARG A 10 -13.64 16.45 -9.09
N GLN A 11 -13.49 16.80 -7.83
CA GLN A 11 -13.72 15.86 -6.73
C GLN A 11 -15.18 15.42 -6.68
N LYS A 12 -16.13 16.33 -6.93
CA LYS A 12 -17.57 16.00 -7.03
C LYS A 12 -17.87 15.08 -8.21
N GLU A 13 -17.27 15.35 -9.37
CA GLU A 13 -17.35 14.49 -10.55
C GLU A 13 -16.91 13.08 -10.21
N ALA A 14 -15.71 12.93 -9.62
CA ALA A 14 -15.16 11.63 -9.22
C ALA A 14 -16.05 10.91 -8.19
N ALA A 15 -16.55 11.62 -7.17
CA ALA A 15 -17.38 11.03 -6.12
C ALA A 15 -18.74 10.55 -6.63
N LYS A 16 -19.33 11.22 -7.61
CA LYS A 16 -20.67 10.91 -8.15
C LYS A 16 -20.66 9.92 -9.31
N TYR A 17 -19.54 9.77 -10.02
CA TYR A 17 -19.49 8.91 -11.20
C TYR A 17 -19.66 7.44 -10.84
N ILE A 18 -20.66 6.76 -11.42
CA ILE A 18 -21.00 5.35 -11.16
C ILE A 18 -21.25 4.54 -12.45
N ASP A 19 -21.21 5.18 -13.61
CA ASP A 19 -21.65 4.57 -14.88
C ASP A 19 -20.63 3.59 -15.47
N GLY A 20 -19.43 3.51 -14.85
CA GLY A 20 -18.35 2.63 -15.32
C GLY A 20 -17.13 2.64 -14.42
N PRO A 21 -16.06 1.96 -14.82
CA PRO A 21 -14.78 2.03 -14.15
C PRO A 21 -14.23 3.46 -14.15
N LEU A 22 -13.69 3.89 -13.02
CA LEU A 22 -13.15 5.23 -12.81
C LEU A 22 -11.69 5.18 -12.36
N LEU A 23 -10.84 5.92 -13.06
CA LEU A 23 -9.48 6.26 -12.62
C LEU A 23 -9.47 7.71 -12.16
N VAL A 24 -9.14 7.93 -10.91
CA VAL A 24 -8.87 9.25 -10.34
C VAL A 24 -7.36 9.44 -10.25
N LEU A 25 -6.81 10.20 -11.18
CA LEU A 25 -5.42 10.59 -11.16
C LEU A 25 -5.28 11.80 -10.24
N ALA A 26 -4.72 11.57 -9.06
CA ALA A 26 -4.82 12.54 -7.97
C ALA A 26 -3.44 12.85 -7.38
N GLY A 27 -2.92 14.01 -7.72
CA GLY A 27 -1.62 14.45 -7.22
C GLY A 27 -1.55 14.54 -5.67
N ALA A 28 -0.34 14.68 -5.16
CA ALA A 28 -0.11 14.83 -3.73
C ALA A 28 -0.95 15.99 -3.15
N GLY A 29 -1.62 15.76 -2.02
CA GLY A 29 -2.41 16.80 -1.34
C GLY A 29 -3.67 17.26 -2.06
N SER A 30 -4.13 16.57 -3.11
CA SER A 30 -5.34 16.90 -3.87
C SER A 30 -6.65 16.38 -3.26
N GLY A 31 -6.57 15.70 -2.10
CA GLY A 31 -7.74 15.20 -1.39
C GLY A 31 -8.21 13.81 -1.84
N LYS A 32 -7.32 12.94 -2.32
CA LYS A 32 -7.59 11.52 -2.68
C LYS A 32 -8.53 10.83 -1.69
N THR A 33 -8.12 10.76 -0.43
CA THR A 33 -8.90 10.10 0.64
C THR A 33 -10.28 10.72 0.85
N SER A 34 -10.39 12.04 0.68
CA SER A 34 -11.69 12.74 0.77
C SER A 34 -12.65 12.32 -0.33
N VAL A 35 -12.16 12.11 -1.54
CA VAL A 35 -12.96 11.63 -2.67
C VAL A 35 -13.41 10.19 -2.43
N ILE A 36 -12.50 9.29 -2.05
CA ILE A 36 -12.81 7.88 -1.78
C ILE A 36 -13.87 7.75 -0.68
N THR A 37 -13.66 8.40 0.47
CA THR A 37 -14.57 8.30 1.62
C THR A 37 -15.97 8.82 1.31
N ARG A 38 -16.07 9.97 0.61
CA ARG A 38 -17.36 10.52 0.19
C ARG A 38 -18.00 9.72 -0.92
N LYS A 39 -17.23 9.12 -1.81
CA LYS A 39 -17.74 8.19 -2.81
C LYS A 39 -18.37 6.96 -2.15
N ILE A 40 -17.70 6.35 -1.16
CA ILE A 40 -18.27 5.23 -0.41
C ILE A 40 -19.61 5.63 0.23
N ALA A 41 -19.65 6.77 0.91
CA ALA A 41 -20.87 7.27 1.50
C ALA A 41 -21.97 7.54 0.46
N TYR A 42 -21.60 8.10 -0.70
CA TYR A 42 -22.52 8.33 -1.82
C TYR A 42 -23.11 7.02 -2.39
N LEU A 43 -22.26 6.00 -2.57
CA LEU A 43 -22.69 4.67 -3.02
C LEU A 43 -23.71 4.04 -2.06
N ILE A 44 -23.50 4.20 -0.76
CA ILE A 44 -24.38 3.62 0.27
C ILE A 44 -25.67 4.41 0.39
N GLU A 45 -25.59 5.71 0.66
CA GLU A 45 -26.76 6.52 1.03
C GLU A 45 -27.55 7.06 -0.15
N THR A 46 -26.89 7.29 -1.29
CA THR A 46 -27.57 7.89 -2.46
C THR A 46 -27.89 6.84 -3.51
N CYS A 47 -26.92 5.95 -3.81
CA CYS A 47 -27.12 4.89 -4.80
C CYS A 47 -27.77 3.63 -4.22
N GLY A 48 -27.93 3.52 -2.90
CA GLY A 48 -28.58 2.38 -2.24
C GLY A 48 -27.79 1.07 -2.29
N ILE A 49 -26.48 1.13 -2.58
CA ILE A 49 -25.64 -0.07 -2.58
C ILE A 49 -25.39 -0.47 -1.14
N LYS A 50 -25.76 -1.70 -0.79
CA LYS A 50 -25.55 -2.20 0.58
C LYS A 50 -24.05 -2.23 0.93
N ALA A 51 -23.70 -1.74 2.11
CA ALA A 51 -22.32 -1.59 2.54
C ALA A 51 -21.48 -2.87 2.43
N HIS A 52 -22.07 -4.05 2.70
CA HIS A 52 -21.39 -5.34 2.58
C HIS A 52 -21.06 -5.77 1.13
N HIS A 53 -21.56 -5.03 0.13
CA HIS A 53 -21.19 -5.20 -1.28
C HIS A 53 -20.08 -4.25 -1.74
N ILE A 54 -19.56 -3.43 -0.84
CA ILE A 54 -18.51 -2.47 -1.14
C ILE A 54 -17.23 -2.89 -0.41
N ALA A 55 -16.13 -2.94 -1.15
CA ALA A 55 -14.80 -3.12 -0.59
C ALA A 55 -13.89 -1.95 -0.99
N ALA A 56 -13.19 -1.37 -0.01
CA ALA A 56 -12.16 -0.37 -0.20
C ALA A 56 -10.82 -0.93 0.28
N VAL A 57 -9.83 -0.89 -0.59
CA VAL A 57 -8.51 -1.49 -0.36
C VAL A 57 -7.44 -0.41 -0.38
N THR A 58 -6.53 -0.46 0.60
CA THR A 58 -5.39 0.44 0.74
C THR A 58 -4.10 -0.36 0.94
N PHE A 59 -2.95 0.31 0.98
CA PHE A 59 -1.66 -0.36 1.18
C PHE A 59 -1.27 -0.54 2.65
N THR A 60 -1.71 0.34 3.55
CA THR A 60 -1.28 0.29 4.95
C THR A 60 -2.45 0.15 5.92
N ASN A 61 -2.20 -0.55 7.03
CA ASN A 61 -3.18 -0.68 8.10
C ASN A 61 -3.60 0.68 8.69
N LYS A 62 -2.68 1.66 8.71
CA LYS A 62 -2.97 3.02 9.15
C LYS A 62 -3.97 3.70 8.21
N ALA A 63 -3.71 3.68 6.89
CA ALA A 63 -4.61 4.27 5.90
C ALA A 63 -6.00 3.61 5.92
N SER A 64 -6.05 2.27 6.05
CA SER A 64 -7.29 1.52 6.19
C SER A 64 -8.11 1.95 7.41
N ARG A 65 -7.45 2.13 8.57
CA ARG A 65 -8.09 2.58 9.80
C ARG A 65 -8.62 4.00 9.67
N GLU A 66 -7.79 4.93 9.19
CA GLU A 66 -8.19 6.32 8.96
C GLU A 66 -9.36 6.43 7.95
N MET A 67 -9.32 5.64 6.87
CA MET A 67 -10.41 5.60 5.90
C MET A 67 -11.71 5.10 6.53
N LYS A 68 -11.65 4.03 7.32
CA LYS A 68 -12.80 3.47 8.03
C LYS A 68 -13.41 4.46 9.02
N GLU A 69 -12.59 5.16 9.79
CA GLU A 69 -13.04 6.20 10.73
C GLU A 69 -13.73 7.35 9.99
N ARG A 70 -13.14 7.87 8.91
CA ARG A 70 -13.72 8.95 8.11
C ARG A 70 -15.02 8.54 7.44
N VAL A 71 -15.12 7.33 6.91
CA VAL A 71 -16.37 6.83 6.34
C VAL A 71 -17.45 6.69 7.41
N SER A 72 -17.10 6.17 8.60
CA SER A 72 -18.08 6.03 9.71
C SER A 72 -18.63 7.37 10.18
N GLN A 73 -17.83 8.45 10.13
CA GLN A 73 -18.28 9.81 10.45
C GLN A 73 -19.24 10.40 9.39
N LEU A 74 -19.14 9.95 8.14
CA LEU A 74 -19.98 10.41 7.04
C LEU A 74 -21.32 9.65 6.96
N LEU A 75 -21.37 8.43 7.48
CA LEU A 75 -22.53 7.55 7.41
C LEU A 75 -23.40 7.71 8.66
N GLN A 76 -24.71 7.78 8.45
CA GLN A 76 -25.71 7.92 9.52
C GLN A 76 -26.31 6.57 9.89
N GLY A 77 -26.70 6.42 11.17
CA GLY A 77 -27.57 5.33 11.62
C GLY A 77 -27.04 3.90 11.42
N GLY A 78 -25.72 3.71 11.34
CA GLY A 78 -25.14 2.37 11.18
C GLY A 78 -25.21 1.82 9.75
N SER A 79 -25.51 2.65 8.74
CA SER A 79 -25.59 2.25 7.32
C SER A 79 -24.30 1.66 6.75
N GLY A 80 -23.15 1.87 7.42
CA GLY A 80 -21.85 1.29 7.07
C GLY A 80 -21.61 -0.15 7.55
N ARG A 81 -22.59 -0.80 8.19
CA ARG A 81 -22.40 -2.16 8.70
C ARG A 81 -22.11 -3.15 7.58
N GLY A 82 -20.99 -3.87 7.70
CA GLY A 82 -20.55 -4.86 6.71
C GLY A 82 -19.65 -4.28 5.61
N LEU A 83 -19.39 -2.96 5.58
CA LEU A 83 -18.41 -2.37 4.67
C LEU A 83 -17.03 -2.98 4.92
N THR A 84 -16.37 -3.42 3.85
CA THR A 84 -14.98 -3.88 3.92
C THR A 84 -14.05 -2.72 3.64
N VAL A 85 -13.26 -2.30 4.63
CA VAL A 85 -12.12 -1.38 4.46
C VAL A 85 -10.90 -2.08 5.02
N SER A 86 -9.94 -2.42 4.19
CA SER A 86 -8.79 -3.24 4.57
C SER A 86 -7.58 -2.98 3.69
N THR A 87 -6.45 -3.60 4.04
CA THR A 87 -5.31 -3.73 3.11
C THR A 87 -5.55 -4.90 2.15
N PHE A 88 -4.77 -4.96 1.05
CA PHE A 88 -4.76 -6.12 0.14
C PHE A 88 -4.52 -7.43 0.89
N HIS A 89 -3.51 -7.46 1.75
CA HIS A 89 -3.17 -8.65 2.53
C HIS A 89 -4.30 -9.09 3.47
N ASN A 90 -4.97 -8.15 4.14
CA ASN A 90 -6.12 -8.48 4.98
C ASN A 90 -7.33 -8.95 4.17
N LEU A 91 -7.56 -8.40 2.97
CA LEU A 91 -8.60 -8.90 2.07
C LEU A 91 -8.29 -10.33 1.66
N GLY A 92 -7.07 -10.61 1.22
CA GLY A 92 -6.64 -11.95 0.84
C GLY A 92 -6.70 -12.94 2.00
N LEU A 93 -6.24 -12.54 3.18
CA LEU A 93 -6.37 -13.36 4.40
C LEU A 93 -7.83 -13.73 4.70
N ASN A 94 -8.75 -12.78 4.54
CA ASN A 94 -10.18 -13.04 4.74
C ASN A 94 -10.73 -14.03 3.69
N ILE A 95 -10.25 -13.96 2.45
CA ILE A 95 -10.60 -14.93 1.40
C ILE A 95 -10.08 -16.30 1.78
N ILE A 96 -8.81 -16.45 2.13
CA ILE A 96 -8.21 -17.72 2.53
C ILE A 96 -8.95 -18.32 3.74
N ARG A 97 -9.23 -17.51 4.77
CA ARG A 97 -9.97 -17.96 5.98
C ARG A 97 -11.39 -18.42 5.67
N SER A 98 -12.07 -17.78 4.73
CA SER A 98 -13.43 -18.18 4.33
C SER A 98 -13.43 -19.46 3.50
N GLU A 99 -12.42 -19.65 2.68
CA GLU A 99 -12.33 -20.71 1.67
C GLU A 99 -11.20 -21.72 1.96
N TYR A 100 -10.72 -21.79 3.21
CA TYR A 100 -9.51 -22.52 3.59
C TYR A 100 -9.51 -23.99 3.11
N LYS A 101 -10.65 -24.65 3.15
CA LYS A 101 -10.78 -26.06 2.69
C LYS A 101 -10.50 -26.19 1.20
N VAL A 102 -11.10 -25.32 0.38
CA VAL A 102 -10.91 -25.31 -1.07
C VAL A 102 -9.51 -24.88 -1.43
N ALA A 103 -8.95 -23.93 -0.67
CA ALA A 103 -7.56 -23.47 -0.80
C ALA A 103 -6.53 -24.54 -0.31
N GLY A 104 -6.98 -25.66 0.27
CA GLY A 104 -6.11 -26.76 0.70
C GLY A 104 -5.43 -26.54 2.04
N TYR A 105 -5.99 -25.70 2.92
CA TYR A 105 -5.50 -25.46 4.28
C TYR A 105 -6.42 -26.08 5.34
N LYS A 106 -5.83 -26.28 6.53
CA LYS A 106 -6.59 -26.62 7.74
C LYS A 106 -6.96 -25.33 8.49
N THR A 107 -7.92 -25.42 9.39
CA THR A 107 -8.22 -24.30 10.32
C THR A 107 -6.99 -23.93 11.15
N GLY A 108 -6.83 -22.64 11.43
CA GLY A 108 -5.71 -22.17 12.26
C GLY A 108 -4.36 -22.21 11.55
N PHE A 109 -4.34 -22.04 10.23
CA PHE A 109 -3.07 -21.92 9.50
C PHE A 109 -2.26 -20.71 10.01
N SER A 110 -0.93 -20.83 10.00
CA SER A 110 0.00 -19.81 10.44
C SER A 110 0.33 -18.83 9.32
N ILE A 111 0.64 -17.58 9.69
CA ILE A 111 1.18 -16.58 8.78
C ILE A 111 2.62 -16.34 9.19
N LEU A 112 3.55 -16.67 8.30
CA LEU A 112 4.98 -16.48 8.53
C LEU A 112 5.41 -15.07 8.13
N ASP A 113 6.26 -14.47 8.94
CA ASP A 113 6.87 -13.19 8.56
C ASP A 113 8.14 -13.40 7.70
N GLN A 114 8.83 -12.30 7.38
CA GLN A 114 10.01 -12.36 6.52
C GLN A 114 11.17 -13.15 7.15
N ASP A 115 11.35 -13.05 8.46
CA ASP A 115 12.42 -13.75 9.17
C ASP A 115 12.13 -15.26 9.23
N ASP A 116 10.87 -15.64 9.52
CA ASP A 116 10.41 -17.03 9.49
C ASP A 116 10.59 -17.64 8.09
N ALA A 117 10.19 -16.91 7.06
CA ALA A 117 10.36 -17.31 5.67
C ALA A 117 11.84 -17.47 5.28
N LYS A 118 12.70 -16.52 5.70
CA LYS A 118 14.15 -16.57 5.49
C LYS A 118 14.77 -17.79 6.15
N ASN A 119 14.35 -18.14 7.37
CA ASN A 119 14.84 -19.33 8.06
C ASN A 119 14.50 -20.62 7.32
N ILE A 120 13.28 -20.76 6.79
CA ILE A 120 12.91 -21.93 5.98
C ILE A 120 13.76 -22.00 4.70
N ILE A 121 13.96 -20.87 4.01
CA ILE A 121 14.81 -20.82 2.81
C ILE A 121 16.25 -21.22 3.15
N LYS A 122 16.77 -20.72 4.28
CA LYS A 122 18.10 -21.10 4.80
C LYS A 122 18.22 -22.60 5.02
N ASP A 123 17.25 -23.25 5.66
CA ASP A 123 17.25 -24.69 5.90
C ASP A 123 17.21 -25.50 4.59
N ILE A 124 16.51 -24.99 3.57
CA ILE A 124 16.47 -25.61 2.25
C ILE A 124 17.83 -25.50 1.56
N MET A 125 18.46 -24.31 1.61
CA MET A 125 19.74 -24.04 0.94
C MET A 125 20.94 -24.67 1.66
N MET A 126 20.96 -24.74 3.01
CA MET A 126 22.04 -25.34 3.79
C MET A 126 22.22 -26.86 3.57
N ARG A 127 21.20 -27.53 3.00
CA ARG A 127 21.35 -28.95 2.61
C ARG A 127 22.39 -29.14 1.50
N ASP A 128 22.74 -28.07 0.79
CA ASP A 128 23.63 -28.14 -0.37
C ASP A 128 24.98 -27.41 -0.20
N HIS A 129 25.11 -26.30 0.59
CA HIS A 129 26.39 -25.59 0.85
C HIS A 129 26.27 -24.50 1.94
N ASP A 130 27.43 -24.14 2.58
CA ASP A 130 27.60 -22.94 3.41
C ASP A 130 27.37 -21.68 2.56
N GLN A 131 26.27 -20.97 2.81
CA GLN A 131 25.94 -19.78 2.02
C GLN A 131 25.82 -18.51 2.88
N ASP A 132 26.27 -17.40 2.29
CA ASP A 132 26.27 -16.04 2.81
C ASP A 132 24.84 -15.47 2.96
N ASP A 133 24.61 -14.60 3.92
CA ASP A 133 23.32 -13.93 4.19
C ASP A 133 22.80 -13.14 2.96
N ASP A 134 23.71 -12.59 2.13
CA ASP A 134 23.34 -11.88 0.89
C ASP A 134 22.71 -12.81 -0.15
N ALA A 135 23.17 -14.06 -0.23
CA ALA A 135 22.59 -15.05 -1.12
C ALA A 135 21.19 -15.47 -0.67
N LEU A 136 20.94 -15.54 0.65
CA LEU A 136 19.62 -15.84 1.20
C LEU A 136 18.62 -14.72 0.88
N ASP A 137 19.00 -13.46 1.04
CA ASP A 137 18.17 -12.30 0.74
C ASP A 137 17.83 -12.22 -0.76
N MET A 138 18.80 -12.57 -1.61
CA MET A 138 18.59 -12.66 -3.05
C MET A 138 17.56 -13.72 -3.41
N VAL A 139 17.69 -14.94 -2.87
CA VAL A 139 16.74 -16.05 -3.14
C VAL A 139 15.36 -15.73 -2.62
N GLN A 140 15.24 -15.19 -1.40
CA GLN A 140 13.97 -14.77 -0.81
C GLN A 140 13.29 -13.72 -1.68
N SER A 141 14.03 -12.70 -2.12
CA SER A 141 13.52 -11.65 -3.01
C SER A 141 13.10 -12.19 -4.37
N ALA A 142 13.85 -13.15 -4.93
CA ALA A 142 13.53 -13.78 -6.20
C ALA A 142 12.24 -14.62 -6.10
N ILE A 143 12.06 -15.40 -5.02
CA ILE A 143 10.83 -16.17 -4.78
C ILE A 143 9.63 -15.22 -4.64
N SER A 144 9.78 -14.13 -3.89
CA SER A 144 8.74 -13.11 -3.76
C SER A 144 8.34 -12.52 -5.13
N ASN A 145 9.33 -12.20 -5.97
CA ASN A 145 9.07 -11.71 -7.33
C ASN A 145 8.33 -12.73 -8.19
N LEU A 146 8.71 -14.01 -8.14
CA LEU A 146 8.01 -15.09 -8.86
C LEU A 146 6.54 -15.20 -8.44
N LYS A 147 6.25 -15.14 -7.13
CA LYS A 147 4.88 -15.11 -6.61
C LYS A 147 4.13 -13.86 -7.06
N ASN A 148 4.76 -12.69 -6.97
CA ASN A 148 4.17 -11.43 -7.39
C ASN A 148 3.88 -11.38 -8.91
N ASP A 149 4.67 -12.08 -9.72
CA ASP A 149 4.45 -12.26 -11.17
C ASP A 149 3.48 -13.42 -11.49
N MET A 150 2.84 -13.98 -10.47
CA MET A 150 1.86 -15.08 -10.61
C MET A 150 2.42 -16.35 -11.23
N LEU A 151 3.72 -16.60 -11.09
CA LEU A 151 4.37 -17.82 -11.58
C LEU A 151 4.27 -18.92 -10.52
N GLU A 152 3.77 -20.08 -10.93
CA GLU A 152 3.81 -21.29 -10.13
C GLU A 152 5.21 -21.93 -10.16
N PRO A 153 5.61 -22.69 -9.13
CA PRO A 153 6.95 -23.30 -9.07
C PRO A 153 7.35 -24.08 -10.32
N GLU A 154 6.42 -24.87 -10.89
CA GLU A 154 6.67 -25.62 -12.11
C GLU A 154 6.88 -24.72 -13.33
N GLN A 155 6.14 -23.62 -13.41
CA GLN A 155 6.30 -22.64 -14.47
C GLN A 155 7.66 -21.91 -14.35
N ALA A 156 8.09 -21.62 -13.11
CA ALA A 156 9.39 -21.00 -12.84
C ALA A 156 10.53 -21.94 -13.27
N ILE A 157 10.44 -23.25 -12.98
CA ILE A 157 11.41 -24.26 -13.43
C ILE A 157 11.47 -24.32 -14.95
N ASN A 158 10.31 -24.32 -15.62
CA ASN A 158 10.25 -24.41 -17.08
C ASN A 158 10.75 -23.14 -17.81
N LYS A 159 10.74 -22.00 -17.14
CA LYS A 159 11.19 -20.71 -17.67
C LYS A 159 12.63 -20.38 -17.34
N ALA A 160 13.29 -21.15 -16.47
CA ALA A 160 14.67 -20.88 -16.06
C ALA A 160 15.64 -21.00 -17.25
N GLU A 161 16.37 -19.92 -17.54
CA GLU A 161 17.28 -19.83 -18.66
C GLU A 161 18.75 -20.08 -18.28
N ASN A 162 19.05 -20.03 -16.98
CA ASN A 162 20.40 -20.24 -16.45
C ASN A 162 20.40 -21.04 -15.15
N PRO A 163 21.59 -21.56 -14.72
CA PRO A 163 21.68 -22.37 -13.52
C PRO A 163 21.22 -21.68 -12.22
N GLN A 164 21.38 -20.38 -12.11
CA GLN A 164 20.95 -19.61 -10.93
C GLN A 164 19.43 -19.54 -10.87
N GLU A 165 18.75 -19.22 -11.96
CA GLU A 165 17.30 -19.24 -12.04
C GLU A 165 16.72 -20.62 -11.78
N MET A 166 17.35 -21.67 -12.29
CA MET A 166 16.97 -23.05 -12.04
C MET A 166 17.05 -23.38 -10.54
N MET A 167 18.16 -23.00 -9.87
CA MET A 167 18.33 -23.19 -8.42
C MET A 167 17.25 -22.46 -7.63
N ILE A 168 16.97 -21.19 -7.96
CA ILE A 168 15.91 -20.39 -7.33
C ILE A 168 14.54 -21.05 -7.52
N ALA A 169 14.22 -21.50 -8.74
CA ALA A 169 12.94 -22.16 -9.04
C ALA A 169 12.77 -23.49 -8.30
N GLN A 170 13.83 -24.28 -8.18
CA GLN A 170 13.85 -25.51 -7.38
C GLN A 170 13.67 -25.20 -5.89
N CYS A 171 14.39 -24.20 -5.36
CA CYS A 171 14.22 -23.74 -3.98
C CYS A 171 12.78 -23.28 -3.74
N TYR A 172 12.20 -22.50 -4.64
CA TYR A 172 10.79 -22.07 -4.59
C TYR A 172 9.83 -23.27 -4.52
N SER A 173 10.06 -24.32 -5.33
CA SER A 173 9.24 -25.52 -5.30
C SER A 173 9.29 -26.22 -3.94
N VAL A 174 10.47 -26.38 -3.37
CA VAL A 174 10.63 -26.97 -2.03
C VAL A 174 10.02 -26.09 -0.95
N TYR A 175 10.27 -24.78 -1.02
CA TYR A 175 9.73 -23.78 -0.09
C TYR A 175 8.19 -23.80 -0.04
N GLN A 176 7.54 -23.80 -1.20
CA GLN A 176 6.07 -23.83 -1.27
C GLN A 176 5.48 -25.13 -0.72
N ARG A 177 6.14 -26.27 -0.95
CA ARG A 177 5.76 -27.56 -0.34
C ARG A 177 5.93 -27.55 1.18
N THR A 178 7.00 -26.94 1.67
CA THR A 178 7.28 -26.81 3.12
C THR A 178 6.22 -25.95 3.80
N LEU A 179 5.84 -24.79 3.21
CA LEU A 179 4.75 -23.97 3.73
C LEU A 179 3.44 -24.76 3.81
N ARG A 180 3.11 -25.54 2.77
CA ARG A 180 1.92 -26.41 2.76
C ARG A 180 1.97 -27.46 3.85
N ALA A 181 3.12 -28.11 4.05
CA ALA A 181 3.31 -29.14 5.09
C ALA A 181 3.13 -28.55 6.51
N TYR A 182 3.57 -27.33 6.73
CA TYR A 182 3.40 -26.61 8.00
C TYR A 182 2.02 -25.99 8.19
N ASN A 183 1.13 -26.15 7.21
CA ASN A 183 -0.16 -25.44 7.20
C ASN A 183 0.05 -23.92 7.39
N ALA A 184 0.95 -23.34 6.63
CA ALA A 184 1.37 -21.96 6.75
C ALA A 184 1.30 -21.24 5.40
N VAL A 185 1.21 -19.92 5.47
CA VAL A 185 1.32 -18.98 4.34
C VAL A 185 2.32 -17.91 4.70
N ASP A 186 3.04 -17.38 3.73
CA ASP A 186 3.83 -16.15 3.88
C ASP A 186 3.02 -14.90 3.46
N PHE A 187 3.64 -13.73 3.49
CA PHE A 187 2.94 -12.50 3.11
C PHE A 187 2.54 -12.46 1.64
N ASP A 188 3.37 -12.98 0.72
CA ASP A 188 3.05 -13.02 -0.70
C ASP A 188 1.89 -13.98 -0.97
N ASP A 189 1.80 -15.09 -0.25
CA ASP A 189 0.70 -16.05 -0.32
C ASP A 189 -0.65 -15.43 0.04
N LEU A 190 -0.68 -14.37 0.85
CA LEU A 190 -1.92 -13.67 1.18
C LEU A 190 -2.60 -13.05 -0.06
N ILE A 191 -1.85 -12.82 -1.12
CA ILE A 191 -2.38 -12.34 -2.41
C ILE A 191 -2.37 -13.47 -3.46
N TRP A 192 -1.27 -14.21 -3.53
CA TRP A 192 -1.09 -15.27 -4.52
C TRP A 192 -2.12 -16.39 -4.36
N VAL A 193 -2.33 -16.89 -3.15
CA VAL A 193 -3.28 -17.99 -2.88
C VAL A 193 -4.73 -17.64 -3.27
N PRO A 194 -5.31 -16.49 -2.85
CA PRO A 194 -6.65 -16.11 -3.29
C PRO A 194 -6.77 -15.97 -4.80
N THR A 195 -5.74 -15.40 -5.45
CA THR A 195 -5.74 -15.22 -6.91
C THR A 195 -5.72 -16.55 -7.64
N MET A 196 -4.86 -17.48 -7.20
CA MET A 196 -4.83 -18.84 -7.75
C MET A 196 -6.10 -19.64 -7.43
N LEU A 197 -6.67 -19.46 -6.23
CA LEU A 197 -7.95 -20.05 -5.86
C LEU A 197 -9.06 -19.60 -6.82
N PHE A 198 -9.13 -18.33 -7.14
CA PHE A 198 -10.13 -17.80 -8.07
C PHE A 198 -9.92 -18.29 -9.51
N LYS A 199 -8.66 -18.44 -9.93
CA LYS A 199 -8.31 -18.97 -11.25
C LYS A 199 -8.74 -20.43 -11.41
N ASN A 200 -8.55 -21.22 -10.35
CA ASN A 200 -8.78 -22.67 -10.38
C ASN A 200 -10.21 -23.08 -9.97
N HIS A 201 -10.96 -22.19 -9.29
CA HIS A 201 -12.29 -22.43 -8.73
C HIS A 201 -13.27 -21.31 -9.11
N PRO A 202 -13.84 -21.35 -10.34
CA PRO A 202 -14.76 -20.33 -10.83
C PRO A 202 -16.02 -20.14 -9.95
N GLU A 203 -16.46 -21.21 -9.29
CA GLU A 203 -17.61 -21.16 -8.36
C GLU A 203 -17.30 -20.35 -7.10
N VAL A 204 -16.06 -20.40 -6.60
CA VAL A 204 -15.58 -19.57 -5.49
C VAL A 204 -15.50 -18.12 -5.95
N LEU A 205 -14.91 -17.87 -7.11
CA LEU A 205 -14.82 -16.54 -7.71
C LEU A 205 -16.19 -15.91 -7.84
N GLN A 206 -17.19 -16.64 -8.37
CA GLN A 206 -18.53 -16.11 -8.55
C GLN A 206 -19.20 -15.71 -7.22
N ARG A 207 -18.99 -16.51 -6.15
CA ARG A 207 -19.46 -16.12 -4.80
C ARG A 207 -18.87 -14.81 -4.33
N TRP A 208 -17.57 -14.63 -4.51
CA TRP A 208 -16.87 -13.41 -4.10
C TRP A 208 -17.24 -12.20 -4.96
N GLN A 209 -17.40 -12.37 -6.27
CA GLN A 209 -17.93 -11.35 -7.16
C GLN A 209 -19.35 -10.93 -6.78
N ASN A 210 -20.20 -11.84 -6.33
CA ASN A 210 -21.54 -11.52 -5.84
C ASN A 210 -21.51 -10.79 -4.48
N LYS A 211 -20.51 -11.07 -3.66
CA LYS A 211 -20.28 -10.41 -2.38
C LYS A 211 -19.73 -9.00 -2.57
N ILE A 212 -18.69 -8.83 -3.39
CA ILE A 212 -18.06 -7.52 -3.67
C ILE A 212 -18.54 -7.04 -5.03
N ARG A 213 -19.47 -6.07 -5.04
CA ARG A 213 -20.06 -5.50 -6.26
C ARG A 213 -19.42 -4.18 -6.67
N TYR A 214 -18.80 -3.49 -5.71
CA TYR A 214 -18.09 -2.25 -5.94
C TYR A 214 -16.74 -2.29 -5.22
N LEU A 215 -15.66 -2.09 -5.96
CA LEU A 215 -14.30 -2.11 -5.45
C LEU A 215 -13.67 -0.72 -5.58
N LEU A 216 -13.11 -0.22 -4.49
CA LEU A 216 -12.31 0.99 -4.48
C LEU A 216 -10.87 0.62 -4.11
N VAL A 217 -9.90 1.17 -4.83
CA VAL A 217 -8.47 0.92 -4.58
C VAL A 217 -7.75 2.25 -4.46
N ASP A 218 -7.09 2.47 -3.34
CA ASP A 218 -6.24 3.64 -3.10
C ASP A 218 -4.77 3.31 -3.38
N GLU A 219 -3.98 4.32 -3.71
CA GLU A 219 -2.55 4.23 -4.06
C GLU A 219 -2.26 3.17 -5.14
N TYR A 220 -3.06 3.17 -6.19
CA TYR A 220 -3.06 2.12 -7.22
C TYR A 220 -1.72 1.99 -7.96
N GLN A 221 -0.90 3.05 -8.05
CA GLN A 221 0.42 3.05 -8.62
C GLN A 221 1.40 2.09 -7.93
N ASP A 222 1.11 1.73 -6.68
CA ASP A 222 1.96 0.85 -5.88
C ASP A 222 1.55 -0.63 -5.99
N THR A 223 0.56 -0.96 -6.83
CA THR A 223 0.13 -2.34 -7.05
C THR A 223 1.15 -3.14 -7.86
N ASN A 224 1.33 -4.41 -7.48
CA ASN A 224 2.07 -5.41 -8.24
C ASN A 224 1.14 -6.23 -9.16
N THR A 225 1.69 -7.16 -9.94
CA THR A 225 0.91 -7.98 -10.86
C THR A 225 -0.11 -8.85 -10.13
N SER A 226 0.24 -9.50 -9.02
CA SER A 226 -0.69 -10.37 -8.30
C SER A 226 -1.89 -9.60 -7.72
N GLN A 227 -1.67 -8.39 -7.21
CA GLN A 227 -2.73 -7.51 -6.73
C GLN A 227 -3.62 -7.01 -7.88
N TYR A 228 -3.02 -6.68 -9.02
CA TYR A 228 -3.76 -6.32 -10.22
C TYR A 228 -4.68 -7.45 -10.68
N GLU A 229 -4.16 -8.68 -10.78
CA GLU A 229 -4.94 -9.86 -11.18
C GLU A 229 -6.07 -10.16 -10.18
N LEU A 230 -5.81 -10.03 -8.88
CA LEU A 230 -6.84 -10.18 -7.85
C LEU A 230 -8.00 -9.18 -8.03
N ILE A 231 -7.67 -7.90 -8.28
CA ILE A 231 -8.66 -6.84 -8.57
C ILE A 231 -9.48 -7.21 -9.81
N LYS A 232 -8.80 -7.56 -10.90
CA LYS A 232 -9.40 -7.90 -12.18
C LYS A 232 -10.37 -9.07 -12.05
N MET A 233 -9.97 -10.12 -11.33
CA MET A 233 -10.84 -11.28 -11.07
C MET A 233 -12.05 -10.91 -10.21
N LEU A 234 -11.87 -10.19 -9.12
CA LEU A 234 -12.97 -9.78 -8.25
C LEU A 234 -13.99 -8.90 -8.98
N LEU A 235 -13.51 -8.04 -9.86
CA LEU A 235 -14.39 -7.17 -10.64
C LEU A 235 -15.13 -7.96 -11.74
N GLY A 236 -14.42 -8.82 -12.47
CA GLY A 236 -14.96 -9.51 -13.65
C GLY A 236 -15.43 -8.49 -14.71
N ASN A 237 -16.57 -8.76 -15.31
CA ASN A 237 -17.20 -7.90 -16.33
C ASN A 237 -18.03 -6.76 -15.74
N ARG A 238 -17.91 -6.48 -14.44
CA ARG A 238 -18.72 -5.44 -13.77
C ARG A 238 -18.06 -4.07 -13.87
N SER A 239 -18.86 -3.04 -13.83
CA SER A 239 -18.42 -1.63 -13.92
C SER A 239 -18.08 -0.97 -12.57
N GLY A 240 -18.32 -1.67 -11.46
CA GLY A 240 -18.19 -1.11 -10.11
C GLY A 240 -16.73 -0.99 -9.62
N LEU A 241 -15.88 -0.22 -10.30
CA LEU A 241 -14.49 0.03 -9.95
C LEU A 241 -14.20 1.52 -9.82
N THR A 242 -13.50 1.89 -8.77
CA THR A 242 -12.82 3.18 -8.68
C THR A 242 -11.40 2.95 -8.18
N VAL A 243 -10.43 3.34 -8.96
CA VAL A 243 -9.03 3.36 -8.56
C VAL A 243 -8.55 4.79 -8.41
N VAL A 244 -7.77 5.04 -7.39
CA VAL A 244 -7.16 6.34 -7.11
C VAL A 244 -5.66 6.15 -7.02
N GLY A 245 -4.91 6.95 -7.74
CA GLY A 245 -3.46 6.82 -7.78
C GLY A 245 -2.78 8.06 -8.32
N ASP A 246 -1.47 8.02 -8.24
CA ASP A 246 -0.56 9.05 -8.72
C ASP A 246 0.73 8.40 -9.22
N ASP A 247 0.91 8.30 -10.53
CA ASP A 247 2.10 7.72 -11.15
C ASP A 247 3.40 8.39 -10.69
N ASP A 248 3.38 9.69 -10.40
CA ASP A 248 4.52 10.44 -9.87
C ASP A 248 4.88 10.07 -8.42
N GLN A 249 4.00 9.38 -7.69
CA GLN A 249 4.24 8.91 -6.33
C GLN A 249 4.63 7.43 -6.26
N SER A 250 4.86 6.77 -7.39
CA SER A 250 5.31 5.37 -7.42
C SER A 250 6.77 5.25 -7.00
N ILE A 251 7.01 4.86 -5.74
CA ILE A 251 8.34 4.71 -5.15
C ILE A 251 8.61 3.31 -4.62
N TYR A 252 7.73 2.35 -4.90
CA TYR A 252 7.82 0.97 -4.43
C TYR A 252 8.14 -0.05 -5.54
N ALA A 253 8.76 0.38 -6.66
CA ALA A 253 9.19 -0.52 -7.72
C ALA A 253 10.13 -1.63 -7.21
N TRP A 254 11.00 -1.33 -6.25
CA TRP A 254 11.88 -2.29 -5.57
C TRP A 254 11.14 -3.34 -4.72
N ARG A 255 9.83 -3.13 -4.46
CA ARG A 255 8.90 -4.10 -3.85
C ARG A 255 7.97 -4.76 -4.87
N GLY A 256 8.29 -4.66 -6.16
CA GLY A 256 7.49 -5.24 -7.23
C GLY A 256 6.29 -4.39 -7.66
N ALA A 257 6.16 -3.14 -7.19
CA ALA A 257 5.13 -2.22 -7.69
C ALA A 257 5.35 -1.95 -9.19
N ARG A 258 4.26 -1.94 -9.95
CA ARG A 258 4.26 -1.71 -11.39
C ARG A 258 3.36 -0.53 -11.74
N PRO A 259 3.92 0.69 -11.90
CA PRO A 259 3.15 1.86 -12.31
C PRO A 259 2.42 1.64 -13.65
N GLU A 260 2.95 0.77 -14.49
CA GLU A 260 2.36 0.34 -15.77
C GLU A 260 0.95 -0.25 -15.60
N ASN A 261 0.60 -0.74 -14.40
CA ASN A 261 -0.75 -1.19 -14.08
C ASN A 261 -1.82 -0.11 -14.31
N LEU A 262 -1.46 1.19 -14.19
CA LEU A 262 -2.34 2.31 -14.55
C LEU A 262 -2.68 2.33 -16.05
N ASN A 263 -1.74 1.90 -16.90
CA ASN A 263 -1.95 1.81 -18.35
C ASN A 263 -2.71 0.55 -18.73
N LEU A 264 -2.36 -0.58 -18.11
CA LEU A 264 -3.10 -1.84 -18.31
C LEU A 264 -4.59 -1.66 -17.99
N LEU A 265 -4.93 -0.82 -17.02
CA LEU A 265 -6.32 -0.49 -16.71
C LEU A 265 -7.07 0.13 -17.88
N LYS A 266 -6.41 0.99 -18.68
CA LYS A 266 -7.01 1.59 -19.87
C LYS A 266 -7.22 0.58 -21.00
N VAL A 267 -6.32 -0.41 -21.09
CA VAL A 267 -6.41 -1.49 -22.07
C VAL A 267 -7.53 -2.46 -21.71
N ASP A 268 -7.58 -2.89 -20.44
CA ASP A 268 -8.56 -3.84 -19.94
C ASP A 268 -9.98 -3.23 -19.82
N TYR A 269 -10.07 -1.91 -19.62
CA TYR A 269 -11.33 -1.17 -19.50
C TYR A 269 -11.37 -0.02 -20.49
N PRO A 270 -11.74 -0.25 -21.77
CA PRO A 270 -11.75 0.79 -22.82
C PRO A 270 -12.68 1.98 -22.52
N HIS A 271 -13.71 1.78 -21.69
CA HIS A 271 -14.64 2.81 -21.24
C HIS A 271 -14.24 3.43 -19.88
N LEU A 272 -12.99 3.27 -19.46
CA LEU A 272 -12.48 3.84 -18.22
C LEU A 272 -12.57 5.37 -18.24
N LYS A 273 -13.33 5.92 -17.31
CA LYS A 273 -13.37 7.38 -17.10
C LYS A 273 -12.13 7.83 -16.35
N LEU A 274 -11.45 8.84 -16.87
CA LEU A 274 -10.33 9.50 -16.21
C LEU A 274 -10.78 10.84 -15.62
N VAL A 275 -10.52 11.04 -14.32
CA VAL A 275 -10.69 12.34 -13.65
C VAL A 275 -9.37 12.74 -13.02
N LYS A 276 -8.87 13.96 -13.34
CA LYS A 276 -7.63 14.50 -12.78
C LYS A 276 -7.92 15.44 -11.61
N LEU A 277 -7.24 15.26 -10.49
CA LEU A 277 -7.27 16.14 -9.31
C LEU A 277 -5.93 16.87 -9.21
N GLU A 278 -5.89 18.11 -9.68
CA GLU A 278 -4.65 18.91 -9.78
C GLU A 278 -4.58 20.02 -8.71
N GLN A 279 -5.71 20.39 -8.09
CA GLN A 279 -5.72 21.37 -7.01
C GLN A 279 -5.16 20.76 -5.72
N ASN A 280 -4.07 21.31 -5.22
CA ASN A 280 -3.44 20.91 -3.97
C ASN A 280 -3.90 21.78 -2.81
N TYR A 281 -4.34 21.12 -1.73
CA TYR A 281 -4.81 21.78 -0.49
C TYR A 281 -3.80 21.71 0.66
N ARG A 282 -2.66 21.07 0.44
CA ARG A 282 -1.63 20.83 1.46
C ARG A 282 -0.56 21.93 1.48
N SER A 283 0.01 22.23 0.32
CA SER A 283 1.25 22.98 0.17
C SER A 283 1.05 24.33 -0.48
N THR A 284 1.98 25.25 -0.22
CA THR A 284 2.06 26.57 -0.86
C THR A 284 2.69 26.48 -2.24
N GLY A 285 2.56 27.55 -3.04
CA GLY A 285 2.99 27.59 -4.44
C GLY A 285 4.49 27.33 -4.64
N LEU A 286 5.38 27.84 -3.74
CA LEU A 286 6.82 27.59 -3.85
C LEU A 286 7.19 26.13 -3.68
N ILE A 287 6.53 25.42 -2.75
CA ILE A 287 6.74 23.99 -2.57
C ILE A 287 6.29 23.24 -3.82
N LEU A 288 5.09 23.55 -4.35
CA LEU A 288 4.57 22.92 -5.55
C LEU A 288 5.40 23.20 -6.80
N ASN A 289 5.91 24.42 -6.96
CA ASN A 289 6.81 24.74 -8.06
C ASN A 289 8.11 23.93 -8.01
N ALA A 290 8.67 23.74 -6.82
CA ALA A 290 9.85 22.90 -6.64
C ALA A 290 9.52 21.42 -6.95
N ALA A 291 8.39 20.91 -6.44
CA ALA A 291 7.95 19.54 -6.69
C ALA A 291 7.66 19.29 -8.18
N ASN A 292 6.94 20.20 -8.87
CA ASN A 292 6.69 20.09 -10.30
C ASN A 292 8.00 20.05 -11.10
N LYS A 293 8.98 20.90 -10.77
CA LYS A 293 10.32 20.89 -11.45
C LYS A 293 11.08 19.58 -11.23
N VAL A 294 10.96 18.97 -10.07
CA VAL A 294 11.59 17.66 -9.80
C VAL A 294 10.94 16.59 -10.66
N ILE A 295 9.62 16.58 -10.68
CA ILE A 295 8.86 15.55 -11.38
C ILE A 295 8.94 15.69 -12.91
N ASP A 296 9.11 16.91 -13.43
CA ASP A 296 9.30 17.17 -14.87
C ASP A 296 10.52 16.44 -15.48
N ASN A 297 11.45 15.92 -14.65
CA ASN A 297 12.56 15.09 -15.09
C ASN A 297 12.17 13.62 -15.36
N ASN A 298 11.00 13.19 -14.93
CA ASN A 298 10.53 11.84 -15.16
C ASN A 298 9.72 11.75 -16.47
N PRO A 299 9.73 10.60 -17.15
CA PRO A 299 8.82 10.38 -18.27
C PRO A 299 7.38 10.34 -17.75
N HIS A 300 6.49 11.12 -18.35
CA HIS A 300 5.09 11.18 -17.98
C HIS A 300 4.21 10.55 -19.06
N GLU A 301 3.37 9.62 -18.66
CA GLU A 301 2.29 9.11 -19.51
C GLU A 301 0.97 9.86 -19.27
N LEU A 302 0.75 10.34 -18.04
CA LEU A 302 -0.43 11.06 -17.60
C LEU A 302 -0.05 12.45 -17.09
N ILE A 303 0.10 13.42 -18.01
CA ILE A 303 0.50 14.79 -17.66
C ILE A 303 -0.52 15.39 -16.69
N LYS A 304 -0.05 15.85 -15.54
CA LYS A 304 -0.77 16.66 -14.55
C LYS A 304 0.13 17.75 -14.01
N LYS A 305 -0.45 18.86 -13.55
CA LYS A 305 0.30 19.96 -12.95
C LYS A 305 -0.40 20.42 -11.67
N LEU A 306 0.29 20.25 -10.55
CA LEU A 306 -0.25 20.65 -9.25
C LEU A 306 -0.21 22.18 -9.12
N TRP A 307 -1.31 22.72 -8.64
CA TRP A 307 -1.45 24.14 -8.32
C TRP A 307 -2.18 24.33 -6.99
N SER A 308 -2.00 25.47 -6.33
CA SER A 308 -2.66 25.80 -5.07
C SER A 308 -3.07 27.27 -5.03
N ASP A 309 -4.13 27.55 -4.33
CA ASP A 309 -4.62 28.90 -4.00
C ASP A 309 -4.09 29.42 -2.65
N LYS A 310 -3.20 28.69 -1.98
CA LYS A 310 -2.58 29.09 -0.70
C LYS A 310 -1.49 30.16 -0.79
N GLY A 311 -1.33 30.79 -1.96
CA GLY A 311 -0.28 31.76 -2.20
C GLY A 311 1.12 31.13 -2.34
N TYR A 312 2.14 31.99 -2.44
CA TYR A 312 3.53 31.51 -2.67
C TYR A 312 4.13 30.80 -1.46
N GLY A 313 3.85 31.27 -0.25
CA GLY A 313 4.43 30.74 0.98
C GLY A 313 5.86 31.21 1.26
N ASP A 314 6.45 30.66 2.34
CA ASP A 314 7.84 30.96 2.74
C ASP A 314 8.85 30.31 1.78
N PRO A 315 10.03 30.91 1.58
CA PRO A 315 11.11 30.33 0.79
C PRO A 315 11.61 29.01 1.35
N ILE A 316 11.93 28.07 0.45
CA ILE A 316 12.60 26.81 0.80
C ILE A 316 14.04 27.16 1.19
N LYS A 317 14.47 26.71 2.38
CA LYS A 317 15.83 26.90 2.90
C LYS A 317 16.63 25.61 2.76
N ILE A 318 17.85 25.73 2.27
CA ILE A 318 18.83 24.63 2.19
C ILE A 318 19.93 24.93 3.19
N LEU A 319 20.17 24.00 4.12
CA LEU A 319 21.20 24.11 5.13
C LEU A 319 22.26 23.03 4.88
N LYS A 320 23.48 23.43 4.51
CA LYS A 320 24.63 22.52 4.44
C LYS A 320 25.28 22.43 5.81
N CYS A 321 25.43 21.20 6.30
CA CYS A 321 26.04 20.89 7.58
C CYS A 321 27.32 20.06 7.39
N LYS A 322 28.25 20.13 8.34
CA LYS A 322 29.52 19.43 8.30
C LYS A 322 29.34 17.91 8.53
N ASN A 323 28.44 17.57 9.43
CA ASN A 323 28.11 16.22 9.84
C ASN A 323 26.66 16.16 10.33
N ASP A 324 26.21 14.97 10.64
CA ASP A 324 24.87 14.62 11.10
C ASP A 324 24.55 15.21 12.50
N GLU A 325 25.55 15.34 13.40
CA GLU A 325 25.35 15.98 14.70
C GLU A 325 24.99 17.45 14.58
N ILE A 326 25.73 18.21 13.72
CA ILE A 326 25.45 19.62 13.45
C ILE A 326 24.13 19.77 12.70
N GLU A 327 23.81 18.85 11.81
CA GLU A 327 22.52 18.82 11.12
C GLU A 327 21.37 18.68 12.12
N ALA A 328 21.42 17.65 12.97
CA ALA A 328 20.38 17.39 13.98
C ALA A 328 20.22 18.59 14.95
N GLU A 329 21.33 19.17 15.38
CA GLU A 329 21.30 20.34 16.26
C GLU A 329 20.65 21.55 15.59
N ARG A 330 21.01 21.85 14.33
CA ARG A 330 20.39 22.93 13.55
C ARG A 330 18.90 22.71 13.31
N VAL A 331 18.50 21.47 13.04
CA VAL A 331 17.08 21.12 12.88
C VAL A 331 16.32 21.41 14.18
N VAL A 332 16.81 20.90 15.31
CA VAL A 332 16.14 21.05 16.60
C VAL A 332 16.10 22.48 17.06
N THR A 333 17.22 23.21 17.00
CA THR A 333 17.26 24.63 17.35
C THR A 333 16.35 25.47 16.44
N GLY A 334 16.30 25.18 15.14
CA GLY A 334 15.40 25.83 14.19
C GLY A 334 13.91 25.61 14.52
N ILE A 335 13.54 24.41 15.00
CA ILE A 335 12.18 24.10 15.49
C ILE A 335 11.86 24.97 16.71
N VAL A 336 12.76 25.02 17.70
CA VAL A 336 12.58 25.78 18.94
C VAL A 336 12.44 27.28 18.63
N GLU A 337 13.36 27.84 17.84
CA GLU A 337 13.30 29.24 17.40
C GLU A 337 12.01 29.59 16.66
N ARG A 338 11.64 28.77 15.70
CA ARG A 338 10.41 28.98 14.91
C ARG A 338 9.18 28.96 15.79
N ARG A 339 9.09 27.99 16.69
CA ARG A 339 8.01 27.90 17.65
C ARG A 339 7.91 29.11 18.54
N LEU A 340 9.02 29.59 19.11
CA LEU A 340 9.07 30.80 19.95
C LEU A 340 8.62 32.03 19.17
N ARG A 341 9.06 32.18 17.92
CA ARG A 341 8.72 33.32 17.08
C ARG A 341 7.26 33.35 16.63
N THR A 342 6.67 32.19 16.36
CA THR A 342 5.30 32.06 15.78
C THR A 342 4.23 31.78 16.81
N GLY A 343 4.59 31.40 18.05
CA GLY A 343 3.64 30.93 19.07
C GLY A 343 3.02 29.58 18.76
N GLY A 344 3.56 28.82 17.79
CA GLY A 344 3.06 27.52 17.35
C GLY A 344 3.30 26.40 18.36
N LYS A 345 2.79 25.21 18.03
CA LYS A 345 2.95 23.99 18.82
C LYS A 345 4.04 23.11 18.20
N TYR A 346 4.67 22.24 18.99
CA TYR A 346 5.62 21.25 18.47
C TYR A 346 4.96 20.26 17.48
N SER A 347 3.66 20.01 17.61
CA SER A 347 2.89 19.22 16.66
C SER A 347 2.75 19.82 15.25
N ASP A 348 3.14 21.09 15.07
CA ASP A 348 3.11 21.77 13.77
C ASP A 348 4.37 21.46 12.93
N PHE A 349 5.34 20.75 13.51
CA PHE A 349 6.60 20.41 12.88
C PHE A 349 6.68 18.90 12.58
N ALA A 350 7.32 18.57 11.47
CA ALA A 350 7.70 17.20 11.14
C ALA A 350 9.13 17.16 10.63
N VAL A 351 9.89 16.16 11.08
CA VAL A 351 11.23 15.87 10.57
C VAL A 351 11.14 14.55 9.76
N LEU A 352 11.51 14.63 8.49
CA LEU A 352 11.49 13.48 7.59
C LEU A 352 12.92 13.03 7.29
N TYR A 353 13.19 11.75 7.34
CA TYR A 353 14.48 11.16 7.04
C TYR A 353 14.30 9.87 6.20
N ARG A 354 15.34 9.46 5.50
CA ARG A 354 15.26 8.32 4.58
C ARG A 354 15.42 6.97 5.28
N GLY A 355 16.36 6.86 6.21
CA GLY A 355 16.70 5.61 6.88
C GLY A 355 16.47 5.67 8.39
N ASN A 356 16.00 4.57 8.99
CA ASN A 356 15.69 4.51 10.42
C ASN A 356 16.90 4.81 11.31
N HIS A 357 18.12 4.52 10.86
CA HIS A 357 19.35 4.81 11.59
C HIS A 357 19.54 6.32 11.85
N GLN A 358 18.99 7.19 10.98
CA GLN A 358 19.09 8.65 11.11
C GLN A 358 18.24 9.20 12.27
N SER A 359 17.22 8.44 12.73
CA SER A 359 16.37 8.90 13.82
C SER A 359 17.12 9.05 15.13
N ARG A 360 18.10 8.20 15.40
CA ARG A 360 18.79 8.14 16.70
C ARG A 360 19.42 9.47 17.11
N ILE A 361 20.17 10.10 16.20
CA ILE A 361 20.83 11.38 16.48
C ILE A 361 19.83 12.53 16.64
N LEU A 362 18.75 12.53 15.84
CA LEU A 362 17.66 13.47 15.98
C LEU A 362 16.94 13.31 17.33
N GLU A 363 16.65 12.09 17.75
CA GLU A 363 16.01 11.79 19.05
C GLU A 363 16.89 12.26 20.23
N MET A 364 18.21 12.00 20.17
CA MET A 364 19.15 12.46 21.19
C MET A 364 19.14 14.00 21.32
N LYS A 365 19.13 14.71 20.20
CA LYS A 365 19.09 16.20 20.21
C LYS A 365 17.73 16.72 20.66
N LEU A 366 16.61 16.12 20.22
CA LEU A 366 15.27 16.49 20.68
C LEU A 366 15.12 16.30 22.20
N GLN A 367 15.66 15.23 22.77
CA GLN A 367 15.69 14.98 24.22
C GLN A 367 16.55 16.01 24.94
N ALA A 368 17.76 16.29 24.44
CA ALA A 368 18.65 17.28 25.03
C ALA A 368 18.05 18.68 25.11
N TYR A 369 17.25 19.07 24.12
CA TYR A 369 16.51 20.34 24.09
C TYR A 369 15.09 20.27 24.69
N GLN A 370 14.74 19.13 25.32
CA GLN A 370 13.42 18.88 25.94
C GLN A 370 12.24 19.12 24.97
N VAL A 371 12.43 18.81 23.68
CA VAL A 371 11.40 18.90 22.67
C VAL A 371 10.61 17.59 22.64
N PRO A 372 9.30 17.60 22.94
CA PRO A 372 8.49 16.40 22.86
C PRO A 372 8.33 15.95 21.40
N TYR A 373 8.48 14.66 21.14
CA TYR A 373 8.37 14.11 19.79
C TYR A 373 7.62 12.76 19.80
N LYS A 374 7.15 12.38 18.62
CA LYS A 374 6.60 11.04 18.34
C LYS A 374 7.33 10.45 17.15
N LEU A 375 7.98 9.31 17.37
CA LEU A 375 8.61 8.54 16.29
C LEU A 375 7.54 7.73 15.56
N SER A 376 7.58 7.76 14.22
CA SER A 376 6.71 6.95 13.37
C SER A 376 7.57 6.06 12.46
N GLY A 377 7.18 4.80 12.26
CA GLY A 377 7.91 3.85 11.39
C GLY A 377 8.94 2.98 12.12
N GLY A 378 8.99 3.01 13.45
CA GLY A 378 9.81 2.08 14.24
C GLY A 378 9.28 0.64 14.20
N GLN A 379 10.15 -0.35 14.42
CA GLN A 379 9.76 -1.76 14.52
C GLN A 379 8.83 -1.97 15.72
N SER A 380 7.77 -2.75 15.53
CA SER A 380 6.85 -3.10 16.61
C SER A 380 7.58 -3.84 17.74
N PHE A 381 7.22 -3.56 19.00
CA PHE A 381 7.74 -4.28 20.16
C PHE A 381 7.60 -5.81 20.01
N PHE A 382 6.42 -6.26 19.56
CA PHE A 382 6.14 -7.68 19.33
C PHE A 382 6.83 -8.29 18.09
N GLY A 383 7.43 -7.46 17.25
CA GLY A 383 8.22 -7.90 16.09
C GLY A 383 9.69 -8.11 16.39
N ARG A 384 10.15 -7.83 17.62
CA ARG A 384 11.53 -8.06 18.02
C ARG A 384 11.76 -9.56 18.28
N SER A 385 12.89 -10.10 17.82
CA SER A 385 13.24 -11.51 17.98
C SER A 385 13.16 -11.97 19.44
N GLU A 386 13.71 -11.17 20.37
CA GLU A 386 13.71 -11.48 21.78
C GLU A 386 12.31 -11.60 22.38
N ILE A 387 11.37 -10.79 21.88
CA ILE A 387 9.97 -10.82 22.34
C ILE A 387 9.24 -12.02 21.75
N LYS A 388 9.49 -12.35 20.46
CA LYS A 388 8.94 -13.56 19.83
C LYS A 388 9.39 -14.83 20.55
N ASP A 389 10.68 -14.90 20.90
CA ASP A 389 11.22 -16.04 21.64
C ASP A 389 10.53 -16.22 23.00
N ILE A 390 10.36 -15.13 23.75
CA ILE A 390 9.62 -15.15 25.02
C ILE A 390 8.16 -15.59 24.84
N MET A 391 7.48 -15.03 23.82
CA MET A 391 6.10 -15.40 23.51
C MET A 391 5.93 -16.84 23.03
N GLY A 392 6.99 -17.43 22.48
CA GLY A 392 7.00 -18.84 22.09
C GLY A 392 7.10 -19.83 23.26
N TYR A 393 7.53 -19.35 24.43
CA TYR A 393 7.56 -20.13 25.68
C TYR A 393 6.29 -20.01 26.52
N LEU A 394 5.45 -19.03 26.28
CA LEU A 394 4.16 -18.80 26.95
C LEU A 394 3.00 -19.46 26.22
#